data_6ffb7cd390721915fcf594bd95880411
#
_entry.id   6ffb7cd390721915fcf594bd95880411
#
_cell.length_a   1.000
_cell.length_b   1.000
_cell.length_c   1.000
_cell.angle_alpha   90.00
_cell.angle_beta   90.00
_cell.angle_gamma   90.00
#
_symmetry.space_group_name_H-M   'P 1'
#
loop_
_entity.id
_entity.type
_entity.pdbx_description
1 polymer ?
#
loop_
_entity_poly.entity_id
_entity_poly.type
_entity_poly.pdbx_seq_one_letter_code
_entity_poly.pdbx_strand_id
1 'polypeptide(L)'
;MPEYLILVTPAANRVFGGQAAGLTAAELEICAGPGRAAVSGVVSMAGVDYIAFQASDYAAIAETVAGLSSAHAVFERVDELLRPVELVNTDRFADDLVTIPKYQGKTNEQFTRLLVNVTAASMSRRPPGPISLLDPLAGRGTTLSVGLTLGYDVAGVESDVKAVEAYAAFLKTYLRRKRLKHKASIDPVRREGRSLGRRLQVEVTPEAGGRPQQLTVFTGDTRQSAALFGKRRFDLVVADAPYGVVHGSSAAGRRDRSPAALLTDALPVWAGQLKHGGALGLSWNTYGLTREELTGIATGAGLEPVADGPYLRLGHRVDSAIHRDVFVARRP
;
A
#
# COMPACT_ATOMS: atom_id res chain seq x y z
N MET A 1 26.30 8.11 -18.07
CA MET A 1 25.18 8.63 -17.23
C MET A 1 25.68 8.63 -15.80
N PRO A 2 25.33 9.65 -14.99
CA PRO A 2 25.66 9.62 -13.56
C PRO A 2 25.10 8.37 -12.88
N GLU A 3 25.89 7.79 -11.98
CA GLU A 3 25.51 6.64 -11.16
C GLU A 3 25.10 7.13 -9.76
N TYR A 4 24.00 6.63 -9.27
CA TYR A 4 23.46 6.92 -7.95
C TYR A 4 23.36 5.64 -7.14
N LEU A 5 23.53 5.78 -5.83
CA LEU A 5 23.47 4.70 -4.86
C LEU A 5 22.41 5.03 -3.80
N ILE A 6 21.42 4.16 -3.64
CA ILE A 6 20.43 4.27 -2.56
C ILE A 6 20.90 3.39 -1.41
N LEU A 7 21.11 3.99 -0.25
CA LEU A 7 21.24 3.26 1.01
C LEU A 7 19.84 2.84 1.46
N VAL A 8 19.65 1.54 1.70
CA VAL A 8 18.35 0.98 2.11
C VAL A 8 18.15 1.15 3.61
N THR A 9 16.97 1.58 4.02
CA THR A 9 16.58 1.70 5.43
C THR A 9 16.60 0.32 6.10
N PRO A 10 17.34 0.14 7.21
CA PRO A 10 17.33 -1.10 7.95
C PRO A 10 15.91 -1.45 8.42
N ALA A 11 15.48 -2.68 8.18
CA ALA A 11 14.19 -3.16 8.65
C ALA A 11 14.31 -3.88 9.99
N ALA A 12 13.36 -3.64 10.90
CA ALA A 12 13.29 -4.36 12.17
C ALA A 12 13.06 -5.88 11.97
N ASN A 13 12.37 -6.26 10.93
CA ASN A 13 12.21 -7.66 10.51
C ASN A 13 13.39 -8.08 9.65
N ARG A 14 14.25 -8.97 10.15
CA ARG A 14 15.44 -9.46 9.46
C ARG A 14 15.14 -10.18 8.14
N VAL A 15 14.01 -10.91 8.05
CA VAL A 15 13.63 -11.62 6.82
C VAL A 15 13.29 -10.63 5.73
N PHE A 16 12.53 -9.59 6.04
CA PHE A 16 12.25 -8.50 5.11
C PHE A 16 13.53 -7.71 4.78
N GLY A 17 14.35 -7.39 5.78
CA GLY A 17 15.60 -6.65 5.61
C GLY A 17 16.53 -7.27 4.58
N GLY A 18 16.68 -8.60 4.59
CA GLY A 18 17.51 -9.34 3.62
C GLY A 18 16.97 -9.30 2.17
N GLN A 19 15.75 -8.87 1.96
CA GLN A 19 15.11 -8.80 0.63
C GLN A 19 14.74 -7.36 0.22
N ALA A 20 14.83 -6.41 1.16
CA ALA A 20 14.40 -5.03 0.97
C ALA A 20 15.10 -4.34 -0.20
N ALA A 21 16.39 -4.59 -0.43
CA ALA A 21 17.15 -4.00 -1.53
C ALA A 21 16.57 -4.42 -2.89
N GLY A 22 16.34 -5.72 -3.10
CA GLY A 22 15.76 -6.23 -4.36
C GLY A 22 14.34 -5.71 -4.61
N LEU A 23 13.52 -5.65 -3.55
CA LEU A 23 12.16 -5.11 -3.62
C LEU A 23 12.16 -3.61 -3.95
N THR A 24 13.03 -2.83 -3.31
CA THR A 24 13.14 -1.37 -3.55
C THR A 24 13.72 -1.08 -4.94
N ALA A 25 14.61 -1.94 -5.44
CA ALA A 25 15.10 -1.85 -6.81
C ALA A 25 13.99 -2.02 -7.84
N ALA A 26 13.13 -3.04 -7.67
CA ALA A 26 11.95 -3.24 -8.52
C ALA A 26 10.93 -2.08 -8.38
N GLU A 27 10.71 -1.59 -7.15
CA GLU A 27 9.87 -0.43 -6.88
C GLU A 27 10.38 0.81 -7.63
N LEU A 28 11.70 1.09 -7.60
CA LEU A 28 12.31 2.20 -8.32
C LEU A 28 12.02 2.13 -9.82
N GLU A 29 12.26 0.98 -10.46
CA GLU A 29 12.01 0.81 -11.89
C GLU A 29 10.53 1.05 -12.27
N ILE A 30 9.61 0.53 -11.45
CA ILE A 30 8.17 0.72 -11.64
C ILE A 30 7.79 2.20 -11.47
N CYS A 31 8.21 2.81 -10.37
CA CYS A 31 7.78 4.16 -10.00
C CYS A 31 8.44 5.26 -10.84
N ALA A 32 9.70 5.09 -11.25
CA ALA A 32 10.35 6.02 -12.15
C ALA A 32 9.78 5.93 -13.58
N GLY A 33 9.30 4.77 -13.96
CA GLY A 33 8.82 4.49 -15.31
C GLY A 33 9.93 4.16 -16.31
N PRO A 34 9.55 3.67 -17.49
CA PRO A 34 10.50 3.17 -18.49
C PRO A 34 11.59 4.19 -18.84
N GLY A 35 12.85 3.75 -18.83
CA GLY A 35 14.01 4.51 -19.30
C GLY A 35 14.46 5.70 -18.43
N ARG A 36 13.79 6.00 -17.32
CA ARG A 36 14.18 7.11 -16.43
C ARG A 36 15.21 6.74 -15.37
N ALA A 37 15.15 5.49 -14.88
CA ALA A 37 16.13 4.91 -13.99
C ALA A 37 16.53 3.52 -14.51
N ALA A 38 17.82 3.31 -14.75
CA ALA A 38 18.35 2.00 -15.12
C ALA A 38 19.02 1.39 -13.88
N VAL A 39 18.34 0.45 -13.23
CA VAL A 39 18.90 -0.23 -12.05
C VAL A 39 19.98 -1.21 -12.49
N SER A 40 21.18 -1.05 -11.95
CA SER A 40 22.33 -1.93 -12.20
C SER A 40 22.37 -3.13 -11.24
N GLY A 41 21.66 -3.06 -10.12
CA GLY A 41 21.60 -4.10 -9.10
C GLY A 41 21.97 -3.62 -7.71
N VAL A 42 22.23 -4.59 -6.82
CA VAL A 42 22.73 -4.34 -5.46
C VAL A 42 24.25 -4.43 -5.47
N VAL A 43 24.92 -3.40 -4.95
CA VAL A 43 26.37 -3.34 -4.80
C VAL A 43 26.72 -3.22 -3.32
N SER A 44 27.75 -3.97 -2.87
CA SER A 44 28.24 -3.89 -1.50
C SER A 44 29.53 -3.07 -1.45
N MET A 45 29.56 -2.04 -0.60
CA MET A 45 30.72 -1.19 -0.39
C MET A 45 31.01 -1.12 1.11
N ALA A 46 32.21 -1.49 1.51
CA ALA A 46 32.63 -1.54 2.91
C ALA A 46 31.66 -2.33 3.83
N GLY A 47 31.03 -3.40 3.30
CA GLY A 47 30.08 -4.22 4.04
C GLY A 47 28.65 -3.63 4.13
N VAL A 48 28.36 -2.56 3.39
CA VAL A 48 27.04 -1.95 3.31
C VAL A 48 26.47 -2.13 1.90
N ASP A 49 25.22 -2.56 1.81
CA ASP A 49 24.53 -2.79 0.55
C ASP A 49 23.79 -1.53 0.09
N TYR A 50 24.00 -1.20 -1.19
CA TYR A 50 23.34 -0.10 -1.88
C TYR A 50 22.63 -0.61 -3.14
N ILE A 51 21.57 0.06 -3.54
CA ILE A 51 20.96 -0.13 -4.87
C ILE A 51 21.64 0.85 -5.82
N ALA A 52 22.35 0.33 -6.82
CA ALA A 52 23.00 1.13 -7.85
C ALA A 52 22.03 1.33 -9.03
N PHE A 53 21.90 2.57 -9.49
CA PHE A 53 21.13 2.92 -10.67
C PHE A 53 21.72 4.11 -11.41
N GLN A 54 21.40 4.21 -12.69
CA GLN A 54 21.78 5.33 -13.54
C GLN A 54 20.55 6.14 -13.91
N ALA A 55 20.67 7.46 -13.89
CA ALA A 55 19.64 8.38 -14.35
C ALA A 55 20.30 9.53 -15.14
N SER A 56 19.76 9.84 -16.32
CA SER A 56 20.23 10.98 -17.11
C SER A 56 19.77 12.33 -16.52
N ASP A 57 18.60 12.31 -15.90
CA ASP A 57 17.98 13.46 -15.23
C ASP A 57 17.47 13.01 -13.85
N TYR A 58 18.32 13.10 -12.84
CA TYR A 58 17.94 12.76 -11.46
C TYR A 58 16.83 13.69 -10.94
N ALA A 59 16.87 14.97 -11.30
CA ALA A 59 15.88 15.94 -10.82
C ALA A 59 14.45 15.52 -11.20
N ALA A 60 14.26 14.93 -12.38
CA ALA A 60 12.96 14.44 -12.84
C ALA A 60 12.42 13.24 -12.06
N ILE A 61 13.26 12.54 -11.30
CA ILE A 61 12.88 11.36 -10.49
C ILE A 61 13.16 11.54 -8.99
N ALA A 62 13.67 12.69 -8.56
CA ALA A 62 14.07 12.94 -7.17
C ALA A 62 12.93 12.69 -6.17
N GLU A 63 11.72 13.19 -6.45
CA GLU A 63 10.54 12.92 -5.61
C GLU A 63 10.16 11.43 -5.59
N THR A 64 10.31 10.72 -6.73
CA THR A 64 10.07 9.29 -6.80
C THR A 64 11.05 8.53 -5.91
N VAL A 65 12.33 8.87 -5.99
CA VAL A 65 13.39 8.24 -5.17
C VAL A 65 13.15 8.52 -3.69
N ALA A 66 12.82 9.75 -3.34
CA ALA A 66 12.50 10.14 -1.96
C ALA A 66 11.24 9.43 -1.41
N GLY A 67 10.28 9.13 -2.29
CA GLY A 67 9.04 8.43 -1.95
C GLY A 67 9.16 6.91 -1.83
N LEU A 68 10.28 6.28 -2.22
CA LEU A 68 10.46 4.82 -2.14
C LEU A 68 10.30 4.29 -0.73
N SER A 69 9.83 3.07 -0.64
CA SER A 69 9.45 2.42 0.62
C SER A 69 10.62 2.23 1.61
N SER A 70 11.83 2.11 1.09
CA SER A 70 13.01 1.79 1.90
C SER A 70 14.24 2.65 1.55
N ALA A 71 14.10 3.78 0.85
CA ALA A 71 15.20 4.70 0.65
C ALA A 71 15.53 5.43 1.96
N HIS A 72 16.77 5.31 2.43
CA HIS A 72 17.28 6.00 3.61
C HIS A 72 18.11 7.23 3.27
N ALA A 73 19.02 7.06 2.32
CA ALA A 73 19.87 8.12 1.80
C ALA A 73 20.23 7.83 0.34
N VAL A 74 20.56 8.87 -0.41
CA VAL A 74 21.01 8.75 -1.79
C VAL A 74 22.35 9.44 -1.95
N PHE A 75 23.20 8.84 -2.75
CA PHE A 75 24.51 9.37 -3.07
C PHE A 75 24.72 9.31 -4.58
N GLU A 76 25.36 10.32 -5.13
CA GLU A 76 25.96 10.26 -6.45
C GLU A 76 27.38 9.70 -6.31
N ARG A 77 27.72 8.74 -7.14
CA ARG A 77 29.08 8.19 -7.20
C ARG A 77 29.94 9.07 -8.09
N VAL A 78 31.00 9.60 -7.52
CA VAL A 78 32.03 10.40 -8.21
C VAL A 78 33.37 9.74 -7.95
N ASP A 79 33.90 9.03 -8.93
CA ASP A 79 35.09 8.18 -8.81
C ASP A 79 35.00 7.21 -7.62
N GLU A 80 35.86 7.34 -6.63
CA GLU A 80 35.89 6.51 -5.41
C GLU A 80 35.06 7.11 -4.26
N LEU A 81 34.38 8.25 -4.46
CA LEU A 81 33.67 8.98 -3.41
C LEU A 81 32.16 8.91 -3.60
N LEU A 82 31.43 9.02 -2.49
CA LEU A 82 29.98 9.14 -2.45
C LEU A 82 29.61 10.57 -2.06
N ARG A 83 29.01 11.30 -2.99
CA ARG A 83 28.48 12.65 -2.76
C ARG A 83 27.03 12.56 -2.32
N PRO A 84 26.68 13.00 -1.09
CA PRO A 84 25.27 12.98 -0.65
C PRO A 84 24.37 13.78 -1.59
N VAL A 85 23.18 13.23 -1.86
CA VAL A 85 22.12 13.90 -2.62
C VAL A 85 20.94 14.10 -1.67
N GLU A 86 20.34 15.29 -1.70
CA GLU A 86 19.22 15.62 -0.83
C GLU A 86 17.98 14.76 -1.17
N LEU A 87 17.40 14.13 -0.14
CA LEU A 87 16.09 13.48 -0.19
C LEU A 87 15.04 14.43 0.42
N VAL A 88 14.22 15.02 -0.43
CA VAL A 88 13.13 15.89 0.02
C VAL A 88 11.99 15.02 0.53
N ASN A 89 11.73 15.06 1.84
CA ASN A 89 10.59 14.35 2.43
C ASN A 89 9.27 14.98 1.96
N THR A 90 8.46 14.21 1.24
CA THR A 90 7.13 14.61 0.75
C THR A 90 5.99 14.10 1.62
N ASP A 91 6.28 13.39 2.69
CA ASP A 91 5.30 12.80 3.59
C ASP A 91 4.45 13.87 4.29
N ARG A 92 3.15 13.67 4.33
CA ARG A 92 2.18 14.63 4.88
C ARG A 92 2.06 14.51 6.40
N PHE A 93 2.44 13.39 6.97
CA PHE A 93 2.45 13.10 8.40
C PHE A 93 3.80 12.50 8.79
N ALA A 94 4.17 12.65 10.06
CA ALA A 94 5.35 11.99 10.60
C ALA A 94 5.20 10.46 10.53
N ASP A 95 6.32 9.76 10.42
CA ASP A 95 6.40 8.30 10.26
C ASP A 95 5.78 7.51 11.43
N ASP A 96 5.65 8.14 12.61
CA ASP A 96 5.02 7.56 13.78
C ASP A 96 3.53 7.26 13.61
N LEU A 97 2.84 7.85 12.61
CA LEU A 97 1.50 7.45 12.21
C LEU A 97 1.41 5.97 11.80
N VAL A 98 2.46 5.44 11.18
CA VAL A 98 2.51 4.05 10.70
C VAL A 98 3.37 3.14 11.58
N THR A 99 4.38 3.67 12.27
CA THR A 99 5.36 2.88 13.02
C THR A 99 4.95 2.59 14.48
N ILE A 100 4.19 3.49 15.13
CA ILE A 100 3.71 3.29 16.52
C ILE A 100 2.75 2.10 16.67
N PRO A 101 1.72 1.89 15.79
CA PRO A 101 0.83 0.77 15.97
C PRO A 101 1.58 -0.57 15.88
N LYS A 102 1.55 -1.35 16.96
CA LYS A 102 2.14 -2.70 17.02
C LYS A 102 1.05 -3.68 17.45
N TYR A 103 0.80 -4.69 16.63
CA TYR A 103 -0.17 -5.75 16.90
C TYR A 103 0.21 -7.00 16.12
N GLN A 104 -0.27 -8.14 16.60
CA GLN A 104 -0.02 -9.41 15.94
C GLN A 104 -0.64 -9.40 14.52
N GLY A 105 0.11 -9.85 13.54
CA GLY A 105 -0.32 -9.86 12.14
C GLY A 105 -0.24 -8.51 11.42
N LYS A 106 0.38 -7.49 12.04
CA LYS A 106 0.63 -6.21 11.34
C LYS A 106 1.56 -6.46 10.15
N THR A 107 1.12 -6.02 8.98
CA THR A 107 1.97 -5.99 7.79
C THR A 107 3.07 -4.94 7.97
N ASN A 108 4.27 -5.28 7.51
CA ASN A 108 5.41 -4.36 7.54
C ASN A 108 5.06 -3.06 6.80
N GLU A 109 5.30 -1.92 7.42
CA GLU A 109 4.96 -0.59 6.88
C GLU A 109 5.74 -0.23 5.62
N GLN A 110 7.01 -0.63 5.51
CA GLN A 110 7.82 -0.43 4.31
C GLN A 110 7.21 -1.22 3.15
N PHE A 111 6.85 -2.50 3.39
CA PHE A 111 6.16 -3.30 2.37
C PHE A 111 4.80 -2.71 1.98
N THR A 112 4.02 -2.22 2.95
CA THR A 112 2.73 -1.57 2.65
C THR A 112 2.93 -0.33 1.79
N ARG A 113 3.97 0.48 2.06
CA ARG A 113 4.31 1.64 1.24
C ARG A 113 4.71 1.23 -0.18
N LEU A 114 5.54 0.19 -0.33
CA LEU A 114 5.88 -0.38 -1.63
C LEU A 114 4.63 -0.78 -2.41
N LEU A 115 3.71 -1.54 -1.78
CA LEU A 115 2.47 -1.98 -2.41
C LEU A 115 1.63 -0.79 -2.90
N VAL A 116 1.49 0.25 -2.08
CA VAL A 116 0.76 1.48 -2.46
C VAL A 116 1.47 2.21 -3.60
N ASN A 117 2.80 2.36 -3.53
CA ASN A 117 3.60 3.07 -4.54
C ASN A 117 3.53 2.39 -5.91
N VAL A 118 3.75 1.06 -5.98
CA VAL A 118 3.71 0.33 -7.25
C VAL A 118 2.31 0.32 -7.85
N THR A 119 1.28 0.28 -6.99
CA THR A 119 -0.12 0.37 -7.46
C THR A 119 -0.39 1.76 -8.03
N ALA A 120 0.03 2.82 -7.34
CA ALA A 120 -0.18 4.20 -7.81
C ALA A 120 0.60 4.49 -9.11
N ALA A 121 1.82 3.98 -9.23
CA ALA A 121 2.63 4.10 -10.45
C ALA A 121 2.01 3.37 -11.66
N SER A 122 1.16 2.38 -11.40
CA SER A 122 0.53 1.55 -12.43
C SER A 122 -0.76 2.14 -13.01
N MET A 123 -1.28 3.23 -12.45
CA MET A 123 -2.43 3.91 -13.06
C MET A 123 -2.12 4.33 -14.49
N SER A 124 -3.02 4.06 -15.44
CA SER A 124 -2.88 4.57 -16.81
C SER A 124 -3.26 6.05 -16.92
N ARG A 125 -4.00 6.57 -15.93
CA ARG A 125 -4.40 7.98 -15.86
C ARG A 125 -4.29 8.50 -14.42
N ARG A 126 -3.42 9.48 -14.19
CA ARG A 126 -3.39 10.20 -12.91
C ARG A 126 -4.56 11.16 -12.79
N PRO A 127 -5.22 11.24 -11.63
CA PRO A 127 -6.28 12.23 -11.42
C PRO A 127 -5.68 13.65 -11.38
N PRO A 128 -6.46 14.69 -11.77
CA PRO A 128 -6.00 16.09 -11.66
C PRO A 128 -5.99 16.61 -10.23
N GLY A 129 -6.54 15.86 -9.30
CA GLY A 129 -6.62 16.17 -7.86
C GLY A 129 -6.00 15.07 -7.02
N PRO A 130 -6.32 15.05 -5.72
CA PRO A 130 -5.79 14.03 -4.81
C PRO A 130 -6.25 12.62 -5.20
N ILE A 131 -5.32 11.70 -5.08
CA ILE A 131 -5.60 10.27 -5.28
C ILE A 131 -6.57 9.80 -4.19
N SER A 132 -7.56 9.02 -4.58
CA SER A 132 -8.48 8.33 -3.68
C SER A 132 -8.16 6.84 -3.65
N LEU A 133 -7.89 6.31 -2.44
CA LEU A 133 -7.51 4.92 -2.20
C LEU A 133 -8.61 4.20 -1.42
N LEU A 134 -8.97 3.00 -1.85
CA LEU A 134 -9.79 2.04 -1.10
C LEU A 134 -8.93 0.87 -0.65
N ASP A 135 -8.90 0.61 0.66
CA ASP A 135 -8.46 -0.66 1.23
C ASP A 135 -9.69 -1.49 1.63
N PRO A 136 -10.07 -2.48 0.82
CA PRO A 136 -11.27 -3.27 1.09
C PRO A 136 -11.07 -4.36 2.16
N LEU A 137 -9.86 -4.50 2.73
CA LEU A 137 -9.48 -5.42 3.79
C LEU A 137 -8.66 -4.68 4.86
N ALA A 138 -9.21 -3.56 5.35
CA ALA A 138 -8.47 -2.52 6.03
C ALA A 138 -7.82 -2.93 7.37
N GLY A 139 -8.27 -4.00 8.00
CA GLY A 139 -7.73 -4.44 9.28
C GLY A 139 -7.66 -3.30 10.30
N ARG A 140 -6.47 -3.05 10.84
CA ARG A 140 -6.20 -1.92 11.73
C ARG A 140 -5.59 -0.70 11.01
N GLY A 141 -5.81 -0.57 9.70
CA GLY A 141 -5.58 0.64 8.93
C GLY A 141 -4.14 0.95 8.55
N THR A 142 -3.25 -0.03 8.40
CA THR A 142 -1.86 0.22 7.97
C THR A 142 -1.83 0.87 6.59
N THR A 143 -2.54 0.30 5.61
CA THR A 143 -2.64 0.85 4.24
C THR A 143 -3.27 2.24 4.24
N LEU A 144 -4.30 2.45 5.07
CA LEU A 144 -4.97 3.76 5.19
C LEU A 144 -4.02 4.81 5.75
N SER A 145 -3.24 4.47 6.79
CA SER A 145 -2.25 5.38 7.37
C SER A 145 -1.12 5.71 6.39
N VAL A 146 -0.62 4.72 5.63
CA VAL A 146 0.33 4.95 4.54
C VAL A 146 -0.27 5.87 3.46
N GLY A 147 -1.51 5.62 3.04
CA GLY A 147 -2.21 6.48 2.08
C GLY A 147 -2.34 7.93 2.56
N LEU A 148 -2.68 8.15 3.85
CA LEU A 148 -2.67 9.49 4.45
C LEU A 148 -1.28 10.13 4.41
N THR A 149 -0.23 9.38 4.76
CA THR A 149 1.16 9.86 4.72
C THR A 149 1.54 10.31 3.30
N LEU A 150 1.08 9.59 2.27
CA LEU A 150 1.29 9.94 0.86
C LEU A 150 0.36 11.06 0.33
N GLY A 151 -0.51 11.64 1.16
CA GLY A 151 -1.39 12.74 0.76
C GLY A 151 -2.70 12.33 0.12
N TYR A 152 -3.10 11.06 0.19
CA TYR A 152 -4.31 10.53 -0.44
C TYR A 152 -5.54 10.69 0.46
N ASP A 153 -6.71 10.74 -0.16
CA ASP A 153 -7.97 10.49 0.53
C ASP A 153 -8.20 8.98 0.60
N VAL A 154 -8.47 8.47 1.80
CA VAL A 154 -8.50 7.02 2.02
C VAL A 154 -9.86 6.52 2.48
N ALA A 155 -10.19 5.33 2.05
CA ALA A 155 -11.40 4.63 2.41
C ALA A 155 -11.08 3.17 2.76
N GLY A 156 -11.86 2.56 3.65
CA GLY A 156 -11.65 1.16 4.03
C GLY A 156 -12.94 0.42 4.34
N VAL A 157 -12.87 -0.90 4.22
CA VAL A 157 -13.88 -1.84 4.72
C VAL A 157 -13.18 -2.87 5.59
N GLU A 158 -13.76 -3.17 6.76
CA GLU A 158 -13.26 -4.19 7.68
C GLU A 158 -14.42 -4.90 8.37
N SER A 159 -14.39 -6.20 8.37
CA SER A 159 -15.43 -7.04 9.00
C SER A 159 -15.29 -7.11 10.52
N ASP A 160 -14.07 -7.02 11.05
CA ASP A 160 -13.82 -7.01 12.48
C ASP A 160 -14.04 -5.61 13.08
N VAL A 161 -15.17 -5.45 13.75
CA VAL A 161 -15.55 -4.21 14.46
C VAL A 161 -14.46 -3.78 15.46
N LYS A 162 -13.80 -4.73 16.15
CA LYS A 162 -12.75 -4.43 17.13
C LYS A 162 -11.50 -3.86 16.46
N ALA A 163 -11.17 -4.33 15.26
CA ALA A 163 -10.06 -3.77 14.48
C ALA A 163 -10.31 -2.31 14.12
N VAL A 164 -11.52 -1.98 13.64
CA VAL A 164 -11.93 -0.60 13.32
C VAL A 164 -11.94 0.29 14.58
N GLU A 165 -12.46 -0.21 15.71
CA GLU A 165 -12.47 0.53 16.97
C GLU A 165 -11.05 0.80 17.48
N ALA A 166 -10.14 -0.18 17.39
CA ALA A 166 -8.74 -0.02 17.76
C ALA A 166 -8.03 1.01 16.88
N TYR A 167 -8.26 0.97 15.57
CA TYR A 167 -7.71 1.96 14.64
C TYR A 167 -8.24 3.37 14.94
N ALA A 168 -9.54 3.50 15.17
CA ALA A 168 -10.16 4.78 15.50
C ALA A 168 -9.63 5.37 16.81
N ALA A 169 -9.44 4.54 17.84
CA ALA A 169 -8.88 4.96 19.13
C ALA A 169 -7.43 5.44 18.98
N PHE A 170 -6.62 4.67 18.24
CA PHE A 170 -5.25 5.05 17.92
C PHE A 170 -5.22 6.39 17.17
N LEU A 171 -5.95 6.51 16.06
CA LEU A 171 -5.93 7.69 15.20
C LEU A 171 -6.38 8.94 15.96
N LYS A 172 -7.49 8.88 16.71
CA LYS A 172 -7.96 10.00 17.55
C LYS A 172 -6.91 10.44 18.58
N THR A 173 -6.19 9.47 19.16
CA THR A 173 -5.13 9.76 20.13
C THR A 173 -3.93 10.40 19.47
N TYR A 174 -3.51 9.88 18.31
CA TYR A 174 -2.44 10.42 17.49
C TYR A 174 -2.72 11.88 17.10
N LEU A 175 -3.88 12.14 16.49
CA LEU A 175 -4.27 13.47 16.01
C LEU A 175 -4.28 14.50 17.14
N ARG A 176 -4.78 14.13 18.33
CA ARG A 176 -4.76 15.01 19.52
C ARG A 176 -3.35 15.28 20.01
N ARG A 177 -2.50 14.24 20.12
CA ARG A 177 -1.11 14.39 20.60
C ARG A 177 -0.27 15.27 19.67
N LYS A 178 -0.46 15.12 18.35
CA LYS A 178 0.19 15.94 17.33
C LYS A 178 -0.47 17.33 17.18
N ARG A 179 -1.55 17.61 17.92
CA ARG A 179 -2.30 18.87 17.84
C ARG A 179 -2.78 19.23 16.43
N LEU A 180 -3.08 18.21 15.62
CA LEU A 180 -3.55 18.40 14.26
C LEU A 180 -5.01 18.86 14.26
N LYS A 181 -5.34 19.80 13.38
CA LYS A 181 -6.74 20.21 13.15
C LYS A 181 -7.50 19.05 12.52
N HIS A 182 -8.51 18.53 13.22
CA HIS A 182 -9.28 17.38 12.75
C HIS A 182 -10.72 17.36 13.25
N LYS A 183 -11.57 16.61 12.50
CA LYS A 183 -12.88 16.17 12.93
C LYS A 183 -12.91 14.64 12.85
N ALA A 184 -13.44 13.96 13.85
CA ALA A 184 -13.52 12.50 13.86
C ALA A 184 -14.81 12.02 14.55
N SER A 185 -15.57 11.15 13.87
CA SER A 185 -16.77 10.53 14.40
C SER A 185 -16.82 9.03 14.09
N ILE A 186 -17.58 8.28 14.89
CA ILE A 186 -17.96 6.89 14.59
C ILE A 186 -19.47 6.81 14.76
N ASP A 187 -20.17 6.61 13.66
CA ASP A 187 -21.63 6.64 13.62
C ASP A 187 -22.19 5.31 13.12
N PRO A 188 -23.36 4.86 13.64
CA PRO A 188 -24.06 3.73 13.06
C PRO A 188 -24.55 4.10 11.66
N VAL A 189 -24.43 3.15 10.72
CA VAL A 189 -24.94 3.30 9.35
C VAL A 189 -26.21 2.49 9.21
N ARG A 190 -27.29 3.16 8.81
CA ARG A 190 -28.58 2.53 8.51
C ARG A 190 -29.01 2.86 7.09
N ARG A 191 -29.56 1.89 6.41
CA ARG A 191 -30.17 2.07 5.09
C ARG A 191 -31.48 1.28 5.06
N GLU A 192 -32.60 1.93 4.68
CA GLU A 192 -33.91 1.32 4.61
C GLU A 192 -34.28 0.60 5.91
N GLY A 193 -34.01 1.22 7.07
CA GLY A 193 -34.29 0.67 8.40
C GLY A 193 -33.33 -0.43 8.88
N ARG A 194 -32.43 -0.96 8.03
CA ARG A 194 -31.48 -2.01 8.37
C ARG A 194 -30.13 -1.41 8.80
N SER A 195 -29.51 -1.99 9.82
CA SER A 195 -28.14 -1.64 10.20
C SER A 195 -27.16 -2.22 9.18
N LEU A 196 -26.30 -1.37 8.60
CA LEU A 196 -25.20 -1.77 7.71
C LEU A 196 -23.85 -1.82 8.45
N GLY A 197 -23.82 -1.58 9.76
CA GLY A 197 -22.60 -1.50 10.54
C GLY A 197 -22.32 -0.09 11.07
N ARG A 198 -21.04 0.24 11.25
CA ARG A 198 -20.58 1.54 11.73
C ARG A 198 -19.66 2.19 10.70
N ARG A 199 -19.57 3.51 10.74
CA ARG A 199 -18.71 4.29 9.87
C ARG A 199 -17.82 5.20 10.72
N LEU A 200 -16.50 4.98 10.63
CA LEU A 200 -15.51 5.94 11.07
C LEU A 200 -15.32 6.99 9.97
N GLN A 201 -15.43 8.26 10.31
CA GLN A 201 -15.10 9.38 9.44
C GLN A 201 -14.07 10.27 10.12
N VAL A 202 -13.02 10.64 9.40
CA VAL A 202 -12.02 11.60 9.86
C VAL A 202 -11.72 12.57 8.73
N GLU A 203 -11.70 13.85 9.08
CA GLU A 203 -11.14 14.93 8.27
C GLU A 203 -9.94 15.48 9.03
N VAL A 204 -8.78 15.54 8.43
CA VAL A 204 -7.55 15.99 9.09
C VAL A 204 -6.71 16.88 8.17
N THR A 205 -6.23 18.00 8.73
CA THR A 205 -5.22 18.84 8.06
C THR A 205 -3.83 18.31 8.41
N PRO A 206 -3.00 17.93 7.40
CA PRO A 206 -1.66 17.38 7.63
C PRO A 206 -0.71 18.33 8.38
N GLU A 207 0.34 17.79 8.99
CA GLU A 207 1.42 18.57 9.63
C GLU A 207 2.09 19.52 8.63
N ALA A 208 2.33 19.04 7.41
CA ALA A 208 2.89 19.86 6.32
C ALA A 208 1.93 20.95 5.80
N GLY A 209 0.71 21.08 6.38
CA GLY A 209 -0.31 22.03 5.92
C GLY A 209 -0.99 21.57 4.62
N GLY A 210 -1.73 22.50 4.01
CA GLY A 210 -2.45 22.27 2.75
C GLY A 210 -3.90 21.86 2.97
N ARG A 211 -4.50 21.16 1.98
CA ARG A 211 -5.90 20.74 2.05
C ARG A 211 -6.12 19.67 3.11
N PRO A 212 -7.29 19.66 3.76
CA PRO A 212 -7.69 18.54 4.60
C PRO A 212 -7.81 17.24 3.80
N GLN A 213 -7.38 16.13 4.41
CA GLN A 213 -7.53 14.78 3.87
C GLN A 213 -8.70 14.07 4.52
N GLN A 214 -9.35 13.19 3.76
CA GLN A 214 -10.53 12.45 4.19
C GLN A 214 -10.18 10.98 4.44
N LEU A 215 -10.68 10.45 5.56
CA LEU A 215 -10.66 9.03 5.85
C LEU A 215 -12.08 8.56 6.15
N THR A 216 -12.49 7.44 5.53
CA THR A 216 -13.79 6.81 5.80
C THR A 216 -13.60 5.31 5.92
N VAL A 217 -13.95 4.69 7.05
CA VAL A 217 -13.92 3.23 7.20
C VAL A 217 -15.31 2.72 7.57
N PHE A 218 -15.80 1.73 6.84
CA PHE A 218 -17.02 1.02 7.18
C PHE A 218 -16.72 -0.32 7.83
N THR A 219 -17.49 -0.67 8.87
CA THR A 219 -17.54 -2.06 9.33
C THR A 219 -18.48 -2.83 8.43
N GLY A 220 -18.01 -3.95 7.83
CA GLY A 220 -18.83 -4.76 6.94
C GLY A 220 -18.06 -5.79 6.16
N ASP A 221 -18.79 -6.55 5.35
CA ASP A 221 -18.20 -7.53 4.44
C ASP A 221 -17.65 -6.83 3.20
N THR A 222 -16.41 -7.11 2.86
CA THR A 222 -15.72 -6.56 1.69
C THR A 222 -16.46 -6.84 0.37
N ARG A 223 -17.13 -7.98 0.26
CA ARG A 223 -17.96 -8.36 -0.88
C ARG A 223 -19.17 -7.43 -1.08
N GLN A 224 -19.50 -6.64 -0.05
CA GLN A 224 -20.57 -5.65 -0.07
C GLN A 224 -20.05 -4.21 -0.11
N SER A 225 -18.75 -4.01 -0.32
CA SER A 225 -18.11 -2.69 -0.26
C SER A 225 -18.77 -1.69 -1.22
N ALA A 226 -19.22 -2.11 -2.40
CA ALA A 226 -19.95 -1.26 -3.33
C ALA A 226 -21.30 -0.75 -2.77
N ALA A 227 -21.98 -1.56 -1.97
CA ALA A 227 -23.21 -1.13 -1.31
C ALA A 227 -22.93 -0.09 -0.20
N LEU A 228 -21.81 -0.23 0.51
CA LEU A 228 -21.40 0.70 1.57
C LEU A 228 -21.01 2.07 1.00
N PHE A 229 -20.25 2.12 -0.09
CA PHE A 229 -19.79 3.35 -0.72
C PHE A 229 -20.73 3.91 -1.81
N GLY A 230 -21.72 3.15 -2.25
CA GLY A 230 -22.67 3.55 -3.28
C GLY A 230 -21.97 3.85 -4.63
N LYS A 231 -22.19 5.05 -5.17
CA LYS A 231 -21.62 5.47 -6.46
C LYS A 231 -20.15 5.91 -6.39
N ARG A 232 -19.54 5.96 -5.19
CA ARG A 232 -18.16 6.40 -5.04
C ARG A 232 -17.22 5.43 -5.75
N ARG A 233 -16.26 5.99 -6.50
CA ARG A 233 -15.19 5.27 -7.21
C ARG A 233 -13.85 5.79 -6.75
N PHE A 234 -12.84 4.93 -6.84
CA PHE A 234 -11.50 5.18 -6.33
C PHE A 234 -10.48 5.11 -7.45
N ASP A 235 -9.38 5.84 -7.31
CA ASP A 235 -8.25 5.77 -8.23
C ASP A 235 -7.45 4.50 -7.99
N LEU A 236 -7.34 4.09 -6.71
CA LEU A 236 -6.63 2.90 -6.29
C LEU A 236 -7.53 1.99 -5.44
N VAL A 237 -7.39 0.68 -5.64
CA VAL A 237 -7.78 -0.35 -4.69
C VAL A 237 -6.50 -1.06 -4.25
N VAL A 238 -6.20 -1.04 -2.95
CA VAL A 238 -4.99 -1.67 -2.40
C VAL A 238 -5.39 -2.57 -1.26
N ALA A 239 -5.06 -3.85 -1.34
CA ALA A 239 -5.43 -4.84 -0.35
C ALA A 239 -4.25 -5.77 0.00
N ASP A 240 -4.15 -6.11 1.28
CA ASP A 240 -3.30 -7.20 1.76
C ASP A 240 -4.22 -8.38 2.11
N ALA A 241 -4.26 -9.40 1.23
CA ALA A 241 -5.19 -10.51 1.38
C ALA A 241 -4.82 -11.41 2.58
N PRO A 242 -5.79 -11.98 3.30
CA PRO A 242 -5.51 -12.89 4.40
C PRO A 242 -4.74 -14.13 3.90
N TYR A 243 -3.66 -14.47 4.61
CA TYR A 243 -2.74 -15.54 4.19
C TYR A 243 -3.22 -16.96 4.50
N GLY A 244 -4.47 -17.15 4.91
CA GLY A 244 -5.01 -18.48 5.24
C GLY A 244 -4.47 -19.08 6.55
N VAL A 245 -3.59 -18.39 7.27
CA VAL A 245 -3.07 -18.81 8.57
C VAL A 245 -4.11 -18.49 9.64
N VAL A 246 -4.46 -19.48 10.45
CA VAL A 246 -5.50 -19.39 11.48
C VAL A 246 -5.08 -18.36 12.55
N HIS A 247 -5.52 -17.12 12.41
CA HIS A 247 -5.60 -16.19 13.52
C HIS A 247 -7.05 -16.11 13.96
N GLY A 248 -7.30 -16.70 15.14
CA GLY A 248 -8.62 -16.95 15.68
C GLY A 248 -9.52 -15.73 15.71
N SER A 249 -10.47 -15.67 14.79
CA SER A 249 -11.74 -14.99 14.98
C SER A 249 -12.83 -15.88 14.41
N SER A 250 -13.50 -16.57 15.32
CA SER A 250 -14.73 -17.32 15.06
C SER A 250 -15.87 -16.32 14.88
N ALA A 251 -16.24 -16.07 13.65
CA ALA A 251 -17.56 -15.53 13.34
C ALA A 251 -18.25 -16.52 12.40
N ALA A 252 -19.27 -17.18 12.95
CA ALA A 252 -20.35 -17.91 12.29
C ALA A 252 -19.99 -18.80 11.07
N GLY A 253 -19.63 -20.06 11.31
CA GLY A 253 -20.30 -21.19 10.65
C GLY A 253 -19.76 -21.65 9.30
N ARG A 254 -18.84 -21.03 8.60
CA ARG A 254 -18.09 -21.57 7.48
C ARG A 254 -16.76 -20.83 7.32
N ARG A 255 -15.68 -21.51 7.70
CA ARG A 255 -14.33 -21.06 7.42
C ARG A 255 -14.09 -21.19 5.92
N ASP A 256 -14.29 -20.13 5.17
CA ASP A 256 -13.69 -19.98 3.84
C ASP A 256 -12.17 -19.86 4.04
N ARG A 257 -11.49 -21.03 4.05
CA ARG A 257 -10.05 -21.13 4.31
C ARG A 257 -9.21 -20.80 3.08
N SER A 258 -9.86 -20.58 1.93
CA SER A 258 -9.17 -20.31 0.68
C SER A 258 -9.23 -18.83 0.34
N PRO A 259 -8.07 -18.13 0.20
CA PRO A 259 -8.05 -16.77 -0.33
C PRO A 259 -8.67 -16.68 -1.74
N ALA A 260 -8.63 -17.79 -2.51
CA ALA A 260 -9.24 -17.85 -3.83
C ALA A 260 -10.75 -17.60 -3.80
N ALA A 261 -11.51 -18.25 -2.88
CA ALA A 261 -12.95 -18.03 -2.79
C ALA A 261 -13.31 -16.59 -2.46
N LEU A 262 -12.63 -16.00 -1.48
CA LEU A 262 -12.82 -14.60 -1.14
C LEU A 262 -12.54 -13.69 -2.34
N LEU A 263 -11.43 -13.90 -3.03
CA LEU A 263 -11.01 -13.05 -4.16
C LEU A 263 -11.91 -13.23 -5.38
N THR A 264 -12.40 -14.45 -5.63
CA THR A 264 -13.39 -14.70 -6.70
C THR A 264 -14.67 -13.88 -6.51
N ASP A 265 -15.15 -13.78 -5.28
CA ASP A 265 -16.35 -13.02 -4.95
C ASP A 265 -16.07 -11.50 -4.88
N ALA A 266 -14.93 -11.10 -4.38
CA ALA A 266 -14.64 -9.71 -4.05
C ALA A 266 -14.05 -8.91 -5.23
N LEU A 267 -13.19 -9.51 -6.08
CA LEU A 267 -12.54 -8.80 -7.18
C LEU A 267 -13.51 -8.14 -8.16
N PRO A 268 -14.63 -8.78 -8.57
CA PRO A 268 -15.61 -8.08 -9.42
C PRO A 268 -16.20 -6.83 -8.75
N VAL A 269 -16.43 -6.88 -7.43
CA VAL A 269 -16.95 -5.74 -6.66
C VAL A 269 -15.90 -4.62 -6.60
N TRP A 270 -14.65 -4.96 -6.30
CA TRP A 270 -13.54 -3.99 -6.22
C TRP A 270 -13.22 -3.37 -7.59
N ALA A 271 -13.19 -4.17 -8.66
CA ALA A 271 -13.05 -3.69 -10.03
C ALA A 271 -14.15 -2.68 -10.41
N GLY A 272 -15.41 -2.99 -10.04
CA GLY A 272 -16.51 -2.05 -10.22
C GLY A 272 -16.38 -0.75 -9.43
N GLN A 273 -15.55 -0.71 -8.38
CA GLN A 273 -15.29 0.49 -7.57
C GLN A 273 -14.06 1.28 -8.03
N LEU A 274 -13.22 0.75 -8.91
CA LEU A 274 -12.16 1.52 -9.54
C LEU A 274 -12.73 2.51 -10.55
N LYS A 275 -12.08 3.65 -10.73
CA LYS A 275 -12.27 4.54 -11.88
C LYS A 275 -11.60 3.92 -13.11
N HIS A 276 -12.04 4.31 -14.33
CA HIS A 276 -11.31 3.97 -15.55
C HIS A 276 -9.89 4.56 -15.49
N GLY A 277 -8.91 3.76 -15.86
CA GLY A 277 -7.50 4.09 -15.72
C GLY A 277 -6.93 3.96 -14.31
N GLY A 278 -7.75 3.57 -13.34
CA GLY A 278 -7.30 3.27 -11.98
C GLY A 278 -6.61 1.91 -11.88
N ALA A 279 -5.94 1.66 -10.75
CA ALA A 279 -5.17 0.43 -10.53
C ALA A 279 -5.57 -0.30 -9.24
N LEU A 280 -5.50 -1.63 -9.30
CA LEU A 280 -5.60 -2.54 -8.17
C LEU A 280 -4.23 -3.08 -7.83
N GLY A 281 -3.84 -3.02 -6.57
CA GLY A 281 -2.68 -3.70 -6.01
C GLY A 281 -3.10 -4.67 -4.92
N LEU A 282 -2.66 -5.90 -5.03
CA LEU A 282 -2.99 -6.96 -4.08
C LEU A 282 -1.72 -7.67 -3.64
N SER A 283 -1.52 -7.79 -2.34
CA SER A 283 -0.54 -8.74 -1.81
C SER A 283 -1.24 -10.00 -1.33
N TRP A 284 -0.61 -11.15 -1.55
CA TRP A 284 -1.17 -12.46 -1.15
C TRP A 284 -0.06 -13.48 -0.87
N ASN A 285 -0.45 -14.61 -0.25
CA ASN A 285 0.43 -15.77 -0.07
C ASN A 285 0.34 -16.70 -1.29
N THR A 286 1.43 -16.85 -2.04
CA THR A 286 1.49 -17.67 -3.25
C THR A 286 1.31 -19.17 -2.99
N TYR A 287 1.49 -19.63 -1.76
CA TYR A 287 1.22 -21.03 -1.40
C TYR A 287 -0.27 -21.37 -1.36
N GLY A 288 -1.14 -20.39 -1.16
CA GLY A 288 -2.59 -20.59 -1.11
C GLY A 288 -3.34 -20.32 -2.40
N LEU A 289 -2.70 -19.63 -3.36
CA LEU A 289 -3.27 -19.26 -4.65
C LEU A 289 -2.11 -18.93 -5.60
N THR A 290 -2.04 -19.56 -6.76
CA THR A 290 -0.99 -19.26 -7.73
C THR A 290 -1.22 -17.93 -8.43
N ARG A 291 -0.17 -17.37 -9.03
CA ARG A 291 -0.28 -16.13 -9.81
C ARG A 291 -1.18 -16.31 -11.02
N GLU A 292 -1.14 -17.46 -11.67
CA GLU A 292 -1.99 -17.81 -12.84
C GLU A 292 -3.46 -17.82 -12.45
N GLU A 293 -3.81 -18.49 -11.36
CA GLU A 293 -5.19 -18.52 -10.85
C GLU A 293 -5.69 -17.11 -10.50
N LEU A 294 -4.87 -16.31 -9.79
CA LEU A 294 -5.20 -14.92 -9.46
C LEU A 294 -5.37 -14.06 -10.73
N THR A 295 -4.51 -14.27 -11.73
CA THR A 295 -4.61 -13.60 -13.03
C THR A 295 -5.93 -13.92 -13.71
N GLY A 296 -6.34 -15.21 -13.71
CA GLY A 296 -7.64 -15.64 -14.25
C GLY A 296 -8.83 -14.98 -13.55
N ILE A 297 -8.81 -14.93 -12.22
CA ILE A 297 -9.87 -14.28 -11.42
C ILE A 297 -9.94 -12.77 -11.73
N ALA A 298 -8.80 -12.08 -11.79
CA ALA A 298 -8.74 -10.65 -12.07
C ALA A 298 -9.21 -10.31 -13.49
N THR A 299 -8.79 -11.10 -14.47
CA THR A 299 -9.24 -10.95 -15.87
C THR A 299 -10.75 -11.20 -15.99
N GLY A 300 -11.26 -12.22 -15.32
CA GLY A 300 -12.71 -12.49 -15.22
C GLY A 300 -13.50 -11.37 -14.57
N ALA A 301 -12.86 -10.55 -13.70
CA ALA A 301 -13.44 -9.35 -13.10
C ALA A 301 -13.32 -8.10 -14.01
N GLY A 302 -12.78 -8.21 -15.23
CA GLY A 302 -12.61 -7.10 -16.16
C GLY A 302 -11.39 -6.21 -15.87
N LEU A 303 -10.40 -6.75 -15.19
CA LEU A 303 -9.12 -6.07 -14.95
C LEU A 303 -8.05 -6.58 -15.92
N GLU A 304 -7.11 -5.70 -16.26
CA GLU A 304 -5.94 -6.01 -17.09
C GLU A 304 -4.70 -6.21 -16.18
N PRO A 305 -4.26 -7.45 -15.95
CA PRO A 305 -3.06 -7.71 -15.14
C PRO A 305 -1.80 -7.10 -15.75
N VAL A 306 -0.94 -6.56 -14.87
CA VAL A 306 0.41 -6.09 -15.22
C VAL A 306 1.39 -7.16 -14.72
N ALA A 307 2.00 -7.90 -15.64
CA ALA A 307 2.81 -9.08 -15.32
C ALA A 307 4.08 -9.13 -16.19
N ASP A 308 4.82 -8.02 -16.23
CA ASP A 308 6.03 -7.89 -17.01
C ASP A 308 7.15 -7.21 -16.19
N GLY A 309 8.39 -7.44 -16.59
CA GLY A 309 9.57 -6.76 -16.06
C GLY A 309 9.65 -6.77 -14.52
N PRO A 310 9.77 -5.58 -13.90
CA PRO A 310 9.97 -5.45 -12.46
C PRO A 310 8.78 -5.93 -11.61
N TYR A 311 7.56 -6.00 -12.16
CA TYR A 311 6.38 -6.50 -11.44
C TYR A 311 6.48 -7.98 -11.05
N LEU A 312 7.30 -8.77 -11.74
CA LEU A 312 7.55 -10.18 -11.42
C LEU A 312 8.66 -10.38 -10.37
N ARG A 313 9.29 -9.30 -9.90
CA ARG A 313 10.40 -9.33 -8.92
C ARG A 313 9.98 -8.85 -7.53
N LEU A 314 8.69 -8.79 -7.23
CA LEU A 314 8.15 -8.32 -5.95
C LEU A 314 7.86 -9.46 -4.96
N GLY A 315 8.02 -10.72 -5.40
CA GLY A 315 7.89 -11.89 -4.55
C GLY A 315 8.98 -11.96 -3.48
N HIS A 316 8.58 -12.27 -2.23
CA HIS A 316 9.49 -12.36 -1.11
C HIS A 316 8.97 -13.26 0.00
N ARG A 317 9.90 -13.84 0.77
CA ARG A 317 9.58 -14.67 1.92
C ARG A 317 9.23 -13.79 3.13
N VAL A 318 8.17 -14.15 3.85
CA VAL A 318 7.82 -13.54 5.14
C VAL A 318 8.24 -14.46 6.29
N ASP A 319 7.88 -15.74 6.18
CA ASP A 319 8.30 -16.82 7.10
C ASP A 319 8.31 -18.18 6.37
N SER A 320 8.29 -19.28 7.11
CA SER A 320 8.29 -20.63 6.51
C SER A 320 6.95 -20.98 5.82
N ALA A 321 5.85 -20.36 6.23
CA ALA A 321 4.49 -20.66 5.75
C ALA A 321 3.96 -19.60 4.76
N ILE A 322 4.68 -18.49 4.60
CA ILE A 322 4.21 -17.34 3.79
C ILE A 322 5.31 -16.93 2.80
N HIS A 323 5.03 -17.14 1.52
CA HIS A 323 5.72 -16.49 0.42
C HIS A 323 4.76 -15.46 -0.17
N ARG A 324 5.05 -14.19 0.10
CA ARG A 324 4.23 -13.07 -0.33
C ARG A 324 4.66 -12.59 -1.70
N ASP A 325 3.69 -12.20 -2.53
CA ASP A 325 3.96 -11.52 -3.78
C ASP A 325 3.01 -10.35 -3.97
N VAL A 326 3.26 -9.50 -4.98
CA VAL A 326 2.45 -8.34 -5.33
C VAL A 326 1.87 -8.52 -6.72
N PHE A 327 0.56 -8.50 -6.80
CA PHE A 327 -0.20 -8.50 -8.03
C PHE A 327 -0.73 -7.11 -8.32
N VAL A 328 -0.56 -6.66 -9.54
CA VAL A 328 -1.09 -5.36 -10.01
C VAL A 328 -1.95 -5.59 -11.24
N ALA A 329 -3.08 -4.89 -11.30
CA ALA A 329 -3.94 -4.88 -12.48
C ALA A 329 -4.54 -3.48 -12.68
N ARG A 330 -4.91 -3.16 -13.92
CA ARG A 330 -5.53 -1.89 -14.29
C ARG A 330 -7.00 -2.08 -14.61
N ARG A 331 -7.79 -1.07 -14.39
CA ARG A 331 -9.12 -0.98 -14.97
C ARG A 331 -9.02 -0.22 -16.31
N PRO A 332 -9.31 -0.86 -17.45
CA PRO A 332 -9.29 -0.22 -18.78
C PRO A 332 -10.28 0.95 -18.87
#